data_c66f61019406e582ad1d5b8e682fa3ec
#
_entry.id   c66f61019406e582ad1d5b8e682fa3ec
#
_cell.length_a   1.000
_cell.length_b   1.000
_cell.length_c   1.000
_cell.angle_alpha   90.00
_cell.angle_beta   90.00
_cell.angle_gamma   90.00
#
_symmetry.space_group_name_H-M   'P 1'
#
loop_
_entity.id
_entity.type
_entity.pdbx_description
1 polymer ?
#
loop_
_entity_poly.entity_id
_entity_poly.type
_entity_poly.pdbx_seq_one_letter_code
_entity_poly.pdbx_strand_id
1 'polypeptide(L)'
;MFSSIHIWYIVISALITVGALVGLGFIKNDKYKNLAMLIIAIVTFLLHISIVVVDSVNAGQLLIDWELLVPVHFCNLSRYLLFLIPIIKKKESWVFQCVACLLAYGGTIGCLSTVIYADSLVTDPLMQDWATWKSLLSHSVMMIGCLYLFVGKFIRVRVFNVVYLFIAGVATGILGLIINGIYLLCGAANPNSMYWAEPLADIPGFIAPTVLVVCCLLVFAITAIYEQIKVPKGERWYNKLKRKK
;
A
#
# COMPACT_ATOMS: atom_id res chain seq x y z
N MET A 1 -8.74 21.39 5.32
CA MET A 1 -8.93 20.04 4.78
C MET A 1 -10.30 19.93 4.12
N PHE A 2 -10.51 19.04 3.16
CA PHE A 2 -11.76 18.93 2.38
C PHE A 2 -12.17 20.21 1.64
N SER A 3 -11.22 20.88 0.99
CA SER A 3 -11.54 21.94 0.02
C SER A 3 -12.39 21.34 -1.13
N SER A 4 -13.09 22.20 -1.87
CA SER A 4 -13.87 21.76 -3.03
C SER A 4 -12.99 21.00 -4.04
N ILE A 5 -11.74 21.43 -4.24
CA ILE A 5 -10.79 20.77 -5.15
C ILE A 5 -10.47 19.36 -4.65
N HIS A 6 -10.21 19.19 -3.34
CA HIS A 6 -9.92 17.88 -2.77
C HIS A 6 -11.13 16.93 -2.84
N ILE A 7 -12.35 17.43 -2.59
CA ILE A 7 -13.57 16.62 -2.72
C ILE A 7 -13.74 16.13 -4.18
N TRP A 8 -13.57 17.02 -5.15
CA TRP A 8 -13.62 16.65 -6.56
C TRP A 8 -12.52 15.66 -6.93
N TYR A 9 -11.31 15.84 -6.39
CA TYR A 9 -10.22 14.89 -6.56
C TYR A 9 -10.61 13.47 -6.07
N ILE A 10 -11.17 13.35 -4.87
CA ILE A 10 -11.61 12.06 -4.31
C ILE A 10 -12.65 11.41 -5.24
N VAL A 11 -13.65 12.16 -5.66
CA VAL A 11 -14.72 11.64 -6.54
C VAL A 11 -14.16 11.16 -7.88
N ILE A 12 -13.36 11.99 -8.53
CA ILE A 12 -12.77 11.67 -9.84
C ILE A 12 -11.81 10.48 -9.70
N SER A 13 -10.95 10.46 -8.68
CA SER A 13 -10.03 9.36 -8.41
C SER A 13 -10.76 8.04 -8.15
N ALA A 14 -11.88 8.07 -7.41
CA ALA A 14 -12.71 6.89 -7.20
C ALA A 14 -13.31 6.37 -8.52
N LEU A 15 -13.85 7.26 -9.36
CA LEU A 15 -14.41 6.89 -10.68
C LEU A 15 -13.35 6.31 -11.60
N ILE A 16 -12.17 6.92 -11.66
CA ILE A 16 -11.02 6.41 -12.45
C ILE A 16 -10.59 5.05 -11.92
N THR A 17 -10.50 4.89 -10.59
CA THR A 17 -10.12 3.61 -9.96
C THR A 17 -11.10 2.50 -10.35
N VAL A 18 -12.41 2.75 -10.23
CA VAL A 18 -13.44 1.77 -10.61
C VAL A 18 -13.34 1.46 -12.10
N GLY A 19 -13.26 2.47 -12.96
CA GLY A 19 -13.14 2.29 -14.41
C GLY A 19 -11.91 1.49 -14.80
N ALA A 20 -10.74 1.81 -14.20
CA ALA A 20 -9.50 1.07 -14.42
C ALA A 20 -9.62 -0.40 -13.97
N LEU A 21 -10.19 -0.67 -12.80
CA LEU A 21 -10.36 -2.03 -12.30
C LEU A 21 -11.34 -2.85 -13.15
N VAL A 22 -12.39 -2.23 -13.66
CA VAL A 22 -13.31 -2.88 -14.62
C VAL A 22 -12.55 -3.22 -15.90
N GLY A 23 -11.82 -2.28 -16.49
CA GLY A 23 -11.00 -2.52 -17.69
C GLY A 23 -9.94 -3.60 -17.48
N LEU A 24 -9.19 -3.53 -16.39
CA LEU A 24 -8.18 -4.52 -16.02
C LEU A 24 -8.79 -5.91 -15.75
N GLY A 25 -10.03 -5.98 -15.27
CA GLY A 25 -10.77 -7.22 -15.04
C GLY A 25 -11.02 -8.06 -16.30
N PHE A 26 -11.04 -7.44 -17.49
CA PHE A 26 -11.16 -8.13 -18.77
C PHE A 26 -9.87 -8.84 -19.21
N ILE A 27 -8.72 -8.52 -18.62
CA ILE A 27 -7.45 -9.15 -18.95
C ILE A 27 -7.44 -10.59 -18.42
N LYS A 28 -7.46 -11.58 -19.31
CA LYS A 28 -7.46 -13.01 -18.96
C LYS A 28 -6.05 -13.61 -18.94
N ASN A 29 -5.20 -13.16 -19.85
CA ASN A 29 -3.85 -13.73 -20.03
C ASN A 29 -2.90 -13.21 -18.93
N ASP A 30 -2.23 -14.14 -18.24
CA ASP A 30 -1.35 -13.81 -17.11
C ASP A 30 -0.13 -12.97 -17.51
N LYS A 31 0.35 -13.09 -18.76
CA LYS A 31 1.41 -12.22 -19.27
C LYS A 31 0.96 -10.75 -19.28
N TYR A 32 -0.25 -10.49 -19.76
CA TYR A 32 -0.79 -9.12 -19.80
C TYR A 32 -1.20 -8.62 -18.43
N LYS A 33 -1.64 -9.49 -17.50
CA LYS A 33 -1.87 -9.11 -16.10
C LYS A 33 -0.57 -8.66 -15.44
N ASN A 34 0.52 -9.43 -15.61
CA ASN A 34 1.83 -9.06 -15.08
C ASN A 34 2.36 -7.77 -15.72
N LEU A 35 2.16 -7.57 -17.04
CA LEU A 35 2.52 -6.33 -17.71
C LEU A 35 1.74 -5.13 -17.16
N ALA A 36 0.42 -5.27 -16.97
CA ALA A 36 -0.41 -4.22 -16.38
C ALA A 36 0.08 -3.86 -14.96
N MET A 37 0.41 -4.85 -14.13
CA MET A 37 0.96 -4.63 -12.81
C MET A 37 2.32 -3.92 -12.87
N LEU A 38 3.18 -4.29 -13.81
CA LEU A 38 4.48 -3.64 -14.02
C LEU A 38 4.30 -2.16 -14.43
N ILE A 39 3.38 -1.88 -15.35
CA ILE A 39 3.07 -0.50 -15.76
C ILE A 39 2.58 0.32 -14.56
N ILE A 40 1.67 -0.23 -13.75
CA ILE A 40 1.18 0.44 -12.54
C ILE A 40 2.35 0.71 -11.57
N ALA A 41 3.24 -0.25 -11.35
CA ALA A 41 4.41 -0.08 -10.48
C ALA A 41 5.33 1.03 -11.00
N ILE A 42 5.64 1.05 -12.31
CA ILE A 42 6.46 2.07 -12.95
C ILE A 42 5.82 3.46 -12.80
N VAL A 43 4.54 3.60 -13.15
CA VAL A 43 3.84 4.89 -13.05
C VAL A 43 3.80 5.39 -11.61
N THR A 44 3.49 4.52 -10.65
CA THR A 44 3.52 4.86 -9.23
C THR A 44 4.89 5.37 -8.79
N PHE A 45 5.96 4.68 -9.22
CA PHE A 45 7.33 5.04 -8.87
C PHE A 45 7.75 6.35 -9.53
N LEU A 46 7.48 6.55 -10.83
CA LEU A 46 7.80 7.78 -11.56
C LEU A 46 7.08 8.99 -10.95
N LEU A 47 5.80 8.85 -10.59
CA LEU A 47 5.08 9.89 -9.88
C LEU A 47 5.74 10.23 -8.54
N HIS A 48 6.21 9.21 -7.82
CA HIS A 48 6.86 9.43 -6.53
C HIS A 48 8.18 10.20 -6.66
N ILE A 49 9.04 9.82 -7.60
CA ILE A 49 10.34 10.49 -7.78
C ILE A 49 10.25 11.82 -8.53
N SER A 50 9.09 12.15 -9.11
CA SER A 50 8.91 13.40 -9.88
C SER A 50 9.17 14.66 -9.05
N ILE A 51 9.02 14.60 -7.71
CA ILE A 51 9.33 15.71 -6.82
C ILE A 51 10.83 16.09 -6.88
N VAL A 52 11.73 15.10 -6.98
CA VAL A 52 13.17 15.32 -7.12
C VAL A 52 13.45 16.16 -8.36
N VAL A 53 12.76 15.89 -9.46
CA VAL A 53 12.92 16.64 -10.71
C VAL A 53 12.41 18.07 -10.55
N VAL A 54 11.21 18.23 -9.97
CA VAL A 54 10.60 19.57 -9.77
C VAL A 54 11.45 20.42 -8.84
N ASP A 55 11.86 19.86 -7.70
CA ASP A 55 12.68 20.59 -6.71
C ASP A 55 14.06 20.94 -7.27
N SER A 56 14.68 20.02 -8.03
CA SER A 56 15.98 20.28 -8.68
C SER A 56 15.87 21.39 -9.74
N VAL A 57 14.81 21.40 -10.53
CA VAL A 57 14.56 22.46 -11.52
C VAL A 57 14.35 23.81 -10.83
N ASN A 58 13.53 23.84 -9.77
CA ASN A 58 13.25 25.06 -9.02
C ASN A 58 14.49 25.62 -8.32
N ALA A 59 15.38 24.74 -7.84
CA ALA A 59 16.61 25.13 -7.17
C ALA A 59 17.77 25.43 -8.14
N GLY A 60 17.64 25.10 -9.42
CA GLY A 60 18.73 25.21 -10.40
C GLY A 60 19.92 24.28 -10.14
N GLN A 61 19.74 23.26 -9.31
CA GLN A 61 20.76 22.27 -8.96
C GLN A 61 20.12 20.92 -8.64
N LEU A 62 20.87 19.83 -8.79
CA LEU A 62 20.39 18.48 -8.44
C LEU A 62 20.20 18.36 -6.92
N LEU A 63 18.95 18.19 -6.50
CA LEU A 63 18.57 17.90 -5.12
C LEU A 63 18.12 16.43 -5.03
N ILE A 64 18.84 15.61 -4.28
CA ILE A 64 18.46 14.21 -4.02
C ILE A 64 18.00 14.11 -2.58
N ASP A 65 16.72 13.88 -2.40
CA ASP A 65 16.16 13.51 -1.11
C ASP A 65 16.25 11.98 -0.94
N TRP A 66 17.20 11.54 -0.12
CA TRP A 66 17.41 10.11 0.14
C TRP A 66 16.24 9.44 0.84
N GLU A 67 15.42 10.19 1.57
CA GLU A 67 14.23 9.66 2.23
C GLU A 67 13.16 9.20 1.23
N LEU A 68 13.17 9.76 0.01
CA LEU A 68 12.32 9.28 -1.07
C LEU A 68 12.75 7.90 -1.60
N LEU A 69 14.05 7.62 -1.55
CA LEU A 69 14.60 6.36 -2.06
C LEU A 69 14.64 5.26 -0.99
N VAL A 70 14.80 5.62 0.28
CA VAL A 70 14.76 4.67 1.39
C VAL A 70 13.30 4.36 1.76
N PRO A 71 12.92 3.10 2.01
CA PRO A 71 11.54 2.76 2.40
C PRO A 71 11.24 3.14 3.86
N VAL A 72 11.38 4.42 4.19
CA VAL A 72 11.14 4.99 5.53
C VAL A 72 9.69 4.82 5.95
N HIS A 73 8.76 5.01 5.02
CA HIS A 73 7.33 4.85 5.25
C HIS A 73 6.77 3.63 4.53
N PHE A 74 5.68 3.09 5.05
CA PHE A 74 4.99 1.95 4.47
C PHE A 74 4.61 2.15 2.99
N CYS A 75 4.21 3.37 2.61
CA CYS A 75 3.90 3.69 1.21
C CYS A 75 5.12 3.57 0.30
N ASN A 76 6.31 4.01 0.77
CA ASN A 76 7.56 3.90 0.01
C ASN A 76 7.92 2.43 -0.20
N LEU A 77 7.83 1.61 0.86
CA LEU A 77 8.01 0.15 0.76
C LEU A 77 7.02 -0.47 -0.24
N SER A 78 5.74 -0.10 -0.17
CA SER A 78 4.70 -0.64 -1.04
C SER A 78 4.99 -0.40 -2.51
N ARG A 79 5.57 0.73 -2.88
CA ARG A 79 5.98 1.04 -4.27
C ARG A 79 7.03 0.05 -4.78
N TYR A 80 8.02 -0.30 -3.97
CA TYR A 80 9.03 -1.30 -4.33
C TYR A 80 8.43 -2.71 -4.41
N LEU A 81 7.56 -3.05 -3.45
CA LEU A 81 6.91 -4.36 -3.43
C LEU A 81 5.99 -4.59 -4.64
N LEU A 82 5.39 -3.54 -5.22
CA LEU A 82 4.60 -3.66 -6.45
C LEU A 82 5.40 -4.26 -7.60
N PHE A 83 6.70 -3.95 -7.72
CA PHE A 83 7.57 -4.56 -8.75
C PHE A 83 7.78 -6.05 -8.54
N LEU A 84 7.71 -6.55 -7.30
CA LEU A 84 7.88 -7.97 -7.01
C LEU A 84 6.72 -8.82 -7.53
N ILE A 85 5.51 -8.25 -7.62
CA ILE A 85 4.32 -8.98 -8.06
C ILE A 85 4.48 -9.60 -9.45
N PRO A 86 4.89 -8.88 -10.50
CA PRO A 86 5.12 -9.48 -11.82
C PRO A 86 6.38 -10.34 -11.90
N ILE A 87 7.38 -10.12 -11.04
CA ILE A 87 8.68 -10.79 -11.07
C ILE A 87 8.60 -12.18 -10.45
N ILE A 88 7.90 -12.34 -9.33
CA ILE A 88 7.79 -13.63 -8.64
C ILE A 88 6.91 -14.57 -9.48
N LYS A 89 7.54 -15.59 -10.09
CA LYS A 89 6.84 -16.55 -10.98
C LYS A 89 5.89 -17.46 -10.21
N LYS A 90 6.31 -17.99 -9.04
CA LYS A 90 5.54 -18.94 -8.23
C LYS A 90 4.55 -18.20 -7.33
N LYS A 91 3.32 -17.99 -7.83
CA LYS A 91 2.27 -17.22 -7.14
C LYS A 91 1.74 -17.91 -5.86
N GLU A 92 1.89 -19.22 -5.76
CA GLU A 92 1.51 -20.01 -4.57
C GLU A 92 2.58 -19.97 -3.46
N SER A 93 3.78 -19.42 -3.73
CA SER A 93 4.83 -19.35 -2.72
C SER A 93 4.40 -18.46 -1.55
N TRP A 94 4.81 -18.82 -0.34
CA TRP A 94 4.48 -18.05 0.85
C TRP A 94 5.02 -16.61 0.76
N VAL A 95 6.19 -16.41 0.15
CA VAL A 95 6.77 -15.09 -0.08
C VAL A 95 5.85 -14.23 -0.95
N PHE A 96 5.38 -14.79 -2.08
CA PHE A 96 4.44 -14.07 -2.93
C PHE A 96 3.15 -13.74 -2.18
N GLN A 97 2.59 -14.71 -1.44
CA GLN A 97 1.35 -14.50 -0.69
C GLN A 97 1.53 -13.43 0.41
N CYS A 98 2.66 -13.40 1.11
CA CYS A 98 2.98 -12.36 2.08
C CYS A 98 3.02 -10.97 1.42
N VAL A 99 3.79 -10.80 0.35
CA VAL A 99 3.91 -9.54 -0.38
C VAL A 99 2.56 -9.11 -0.94
N ALA A 100 1.86 -10.02 -1.60
CA ALA A 100 0.58 -9.72 -2.23
C ALA A 100 -0.52 -9.40 -1.20
N CYS A 101 -0.57 -10.09 -0.05
CA CYS A 101 -1.53 -9.76 1.02
C CYS A 101 -1.19 -8.42 1.69
N LEU A 102 0.09 -8.13 1.92
CA LEU A 102 0.51 -6.84 2.47
C LEU A 102 0.07 -5.68 1.58
N LEU A 103 0.28 -5.79 0.26
CA LEU A 103 -0.14 -4.79 -0.71
C LEU A 103 -1.67 -4.72 -0.84
N ALA A 104 -2.32 -5.87 -1.02
CA ALA A 104 -3.76 -5.91 -1.29
C ALA A 104 -4.60 -5.37 -0.14
N TYR A 105 -4.23 -5.66 1.08
CA TYR A 105 -4.96 -5.20 2.28
C TYR A 105 -4.31 -3.95 2.87
N GLY A 106 -3.05 -4.03 3.31
CA GLY A 106 -2.36 -2.92 3.94
C GLY A 106 -2.12 -1.75 2.97
N GLY A 107 -1.65 -2.04 1.76
CA GLY A 107 -1.46 -1.04 0.71
C GLY A 107 -2.76 -0.33 0.32
N THR A 108 -3.87 -1.07 0.19
CA THR A 108 -5.19 -0.46 -0.10
C THR A 108 -5.64 0.48 1.02
N ILE A 109 -5.53 0.03 2.29
CA ILE A 109 -5.90 0.86 3.45
C ILE A 109 -5.02 2.11 3.51
N GLY A 110 -3.68 1.95 3.38
CA GLY A 110 -2.76 3.07 3.40
C GLY A 110 -2.99 4.08 2.27
N CYS A 111 -3.21 3.60 1.04
CA CYS A 111 -3.53 4.49 -0.09
C CYS A 111 -4.85 5.22 0.12
N LEU A 112 -5.89 4.52 0.57
CA LEU A 112 -7.19 5.11 0.82
C LEU A 112 -7.10 6.18 1.91
N SER A 113 -6.37 5.90 2.99
CA SER A 113 -6.13 6.87 4.07
C SER A 113 -5.45 8.12 3.54
N THR A 114 -4.39 7.98 2.72
CA THR A 114 -3.68 9.13 2.15
C THR A 114 -4.54 9.90 1.14
N VAL A 115 -5.35 9.24 0.32
CA VAL A 115 -6.23 9.94 -0.64
C VAL A 115 -7.32 10.73 0.08
N ILE A 116 -7.84 10.21 1.20
CA ILE A 116 -8.86 10.89 2.01
C ILE A 116 -8.23 11.94 2.95
N TYR A 117 -7.09 11.61 3.55
CA TYR A 117 -6.43 12.40 4.57
C TYR A 117 -4.93 12.46 4.31
N ALA A 118 -4.49 13.32 3.39
CA ALA A 118 -3.07 13.58 3.19
C ALA A 118 -2.61 14.73 4.10
N ASP A 119 -1.48 14.54 4.80
CA ASP A 119 -0.89 15.58 5.66
C ASP A 119 -0.57 16.85 4.88
N SER A 120 -0.17 16.70 3.61
CA SER A 120 0.09 17.85 2.71
C SER A 120 -1.13 18.75 2.51
N LEU A 121 -2.35 18.25 2.66
CA LEU A 121 -3.58 19.06 2.56
C LEU A 121 -3.82 19.97 3.78
N VAL A 122 -3.07 19.80 4.85
CA VAL A 122 -3.09 20.69 6.02
C VAL A 122 -2.33 21.96 5.67
N THR A 123 -1.19 21.85 4.99
CA THR A 123 -0.33 22.95 4.59
C THR A 123 -0.70 23.56 3.24
N ASP A 124 -1.24 22.76 2.32
CA ASP A 124 -1.68 23.16 0.98
C ASP A 124 -3.14 22.74 0.71
N PRO A 125 -4.14 23.39 1.37
CA PRO A 125 -5.54 23.02 1.22
C PRO A 125 -6.12 23.33 -0.17
N LEU A 126 -5.47 24.19 -0.94
CA LEU A 126 -5.87 24.54 -2.32
C LEU A 126 -5.16 23.70 -3.37
N MET A 127 -4.30 22.77 -2.95
CA MET A 127 -3.57 21.87 -3.84
C MET A 127 -2.76 22.61 -4.91
N GLN A 128 -2.02 23.64 -4.51
CA GLN A 128 -1.19 24.45 -5.42
C GLN A 128 0.19 23.83 -5.65
N ASP A 129 0.70 23.07 -4.66
CA ASP A 129 2.04 22.51 -4.69
C ASP A 129 2.09 21.13 -5.39
N TRP A 130 3.14 20.90 -6.18
CA TRP A 130 3.37 19.61 -6.81
C TRP A 130 3.51 18.48 -5.80
N ALA A 131 4.08 18.74 -4.63
CA ALA A 131 4.22 17.75 -3.56
C ALA A 131 2.86 17.14 -3.16
N THR A 132 1.81 17.96 -3.05
CA THR A 132 0.43 17.51 -2.77
C THR A 132 -0.11 16.67 -3.91
N TRP A 133 -0.03 17.14 -5.15
CA TRP A 133 -0.48 16.39 -6.32
C TRP A 133 0.26 15.07 -6.51
N LYS A 134 1.58 15.10 -6.39
CA LYS A 134 2.44 13.90 -6.47
C LYS A 134 2.01 12.86 -5.43
N SER A 135 1.78 13.29 -4.19
CA SER A 135 1.34 12.40 -3.12
C SER A 135 0.00 11.75 -3.48
N LEU A 136 -1.01 12.54 -3.79
CA LEU A 136 -2.36 12.06 -4.10
C LEU A 136 -2.38 11.15 -5.35
N LEU A 137 -1.74 11.57 -6.44
CA LEU A 137 -1.71 10.81 -7.69
C LEU A 137 -0.99 9.48 -7.53
N SER A 138 0.20 9.48 -6.90
CA SER A 138 0.96 8.25 -6.69
C SER A 138 0.20 7.24 -5.82
N HIS A 139 -0.52 7.69 -4.79
CA HIS A 139 -1.34 6.81 -3.96
C HIS A 139 -2.60 6.33 -4.68
N SER A 140 -3.21 7.16 -5.53
CA SER A 140 -4.35 6.72 -6.35
C SER A 140 -3.96 5.63 -7.35
N VAL A 141 -2.82 5.78 -8.04
CA VAL A 141 -2.31 4.74 -8.96
C VAL A 141 -1.90 3.49 -8.19
N MET A 142 -1.22 3.64 -7.05
CA MET A 142 -0.84 2.52 -6.19
C MET A 142 -2.08 1.77 -5.68
N MET A 143 -3.15 2.46 -5.31
CA MET A 143 -4.42 1.86 -4.91
C MET A 143 -5.04 0.99 -6.01
N ILE A 144 -4.98 1.45 -7.28
CA ILE A 144 -5.40 0.63 -8.42
C ILE A 144 -4.59 -0.67 -8.46
N GLY A 145 -3.26 -0.62 -8.28
CA GLY A 145 -2.39 -1.79 -8.25
C GLY A 145 -2.73 -2.75 -7.10
N CYS A 146 -2.93 -2.21 -5.90
CA CYS A 146 -3.30 -2.99 -4.72
C CYS A 146 -4.65 -3.70 -4.90
N LEU A 147 -5.67 -3.02 -5.40
CA LEU A 147 -6.99 -3.59 -5.68
C LEU A 147 -6.95 -4.56 -6.87
N TYR A 148 -6.10 -4.32 -7.85
CA TYR A 148 -5.93 -5.23 -8.99
C TYR A 148 -5.41 -6.61 -8.58
N LEU A 149 -4.74 -6.75 -7.45
CA LEU A 149 -4.37 -8.06 -6.90
C LEU A 149 -5.57 -8.97 -6.68
N PHE A 150 -6.73 -8.42 -6.32
CA PHE A 150 -7.99 -9.17 -6.20
C PHE A 150 -8.66 -9.37 -7.57
N VAL A 151 -8.84 -8.30 -8.33
CA VAL A 151 -9.56 -8.33 -9.63
C VAL A 151 -8.81 -9.19 -10.64
N GLY A 152 -7.48 -9.07 -10.71
CA GLY A 152 -6.59 -9.88 -11.55
C GLY A 152 -6.42 -11.33 -11.07
N LYS A 153 -6.99 -11.67 -9.89
CA LYS A 153 -6.91 -13.00 -9.25
C LYS A 153 -5.48 -13.44 -8.91
N PHE A 154 -4.60 -12.50 -8.60
CA PHE A 154 -3.27 -12.81 -8.07
C PHE A 154 -3.36 -13.43 -6.68
N ILE A 155 -4.33 -12.99 -5.88
CA ILE A 155 -4.70 -13.59 -4.59
C ILE A 155 -6.20 -13.90 -4.56
N ARG A 156 -6.56 -14.88 -3.74
CA ARG A 156 -7.95 -15.20 -3.43
C ARG A 156 -8.29 -14.70 -2.04
N VAL A 157 -9.45 -14.09 -1.89
CA VAL A 157 -9.93 -13.64 -0.57
C VAL A 157 -10.20 -14.87 0.30
N ARG A 158 -9.40 -15.04 1.36
CA ARG A 158 -9.47 -16.15 2.31
C ARG A 158 -9.10 -15.65 3.71
N VAL A 159 -9.68 -16.25 4.73
CA VAL A 159 -9.33 -15.93 6.14
C VAL A 159 -7.84 -16.16 6.41
N PHE A 160 -7.24 -17.15 5.78
CA PHE A 160 -5.82 -17.45 5.93
C PHE A 160 -4.88 -16.33 5.45
N ASN A 161 -5.38 -15.39 4.63
CA ASN A 161 -4.62 -14.23 4.19
C ASN A 161 -4.18 -13.33 5.35
N VAL A 162 -4.91 -13.38 6.48
CA VAL A 162 -4.54 -12.66 7.71
C VAL A 162 -3.16 -13.12 8.23
N VAL A 163 -2.87 -14.41 8.12
CA VAL A 163 -1.56 -14.95 8.54
C VAL A 163 -0.43 -14.38 7.68
N TYR A 164 -0.64 -14.34 6.36
CA TYR A 164 0.34 -13.74 5.44
C TYR A 164 0.51 -12.24 5.68
N LEU A 165 -0.60 -11.52 5.89
CA LEU A 165 -0.58 -10.09 6.25
C LEU A 165 0.18 -9.86 7.55
N PHE A 166 -0.08 -10.65 8.58
CA PHE A 166 0.61 -10.53 9.88
C PHE A 166 2.11 -10.76 9.74
N ILE A 167 2.54 -11.86 9.07
CA ILE A 167 3.96 -12.17 8.86
C ILE A 167 4.64 -11.02 8.09
N ALA A 168 4.02 -10.56 7.01
CA ALA A 168 4.56 -9.46 6.21
C ALA A 168 4.60 -8.14 6.98
N GLY A 169 3.58 -7.87 7.80
CA GLY A 169 3.53 -6.69 8.68
C GLY A 169 4.64 -6.71 9.73
N VAL A 170 4.88 -7.87 10.37
CA VAL A 170 6.00 -8.03 11.31
C VAL A 170 7.34 -7.81 10.60
N ALA A 171 7.53 -8.38 9.40
CA ALA A 171 8.75 -8.17 8.62
C ALA A 171 8.94 -6.69 8.24
N THR A 172 7.86 -5.99 7.90
CA THR A 172 7.87 -4.54 7.65
C THR A 172 8.25 -3.76 8.91
N GLY A 173 7.71 -4.15 10.06
CA GLY A 173 8.06 -3.55 11.35
C GLY A 173 9.55 -3.73 11.68
N ILE A 174 10.10 -4.93 11.50
CA ILE A 174 11.54 -5.20 11.70
C ILE A 174 12.38 -4.34 10.75
N LEU A 175 11.98 -4.21 9.49
CA LEU A 175 12.65 -3.32 8.53
C LEU A 175 12.66 -1.87 9.04
N GLY A 176 11.53 -1.37 9.57
CA GLY A 176 11.44 -0.04 10.16
C GLY A 176 12.43 0.15 11.33
N LEU A 177 12.55 -0.84 12.21
CA LEU A 177 13.52 -0.80 13.31
C LEU A 177 14.98 -0.78 12.81
N ILE A 178 15.30 -1.55 11.77
CA ILE A 178 16.64 -1.55 11.16
C ILE A 178 16.93 -0.17 10.55
N ILE A 179 15.99 0.42 9.82
CA ILE A 179 16.14 1.75 9.23
C ILE A 179 16.33 2.80 10.32
N ASN A 180 15.53 2.77 11.40
CA ASN A 180 15.69 3.67 12.54
C ASN A 180 17.09 3.53 13.17
N GLY A 181 17.59 2.31 13.34
CA GLY A 181 18.93 2.07 13.83
C GLY A 181 20.00 2.69 12.94
N ILE A 182 19.88 2.58 11.63
CA ILE A 182 20.81 3.20 10.67
C ILE A 182 20.75 4.73 10.79
N TYR A 183 19.56 5.31 10.82
CA TYR A 183 19.39 6.76 10.97
C TYR A 183 20.00 7.30 12.28
N LEU A 184 19.82 6.58 13.40
CA LEU A 184 20.45 6.92 14.67
C LEU A 184 21.98 6.90 14.58
N LEU A 185 22.56 5.89 13.92
CA LEU A 185 24.01 5.80 13.68
C LEU A 185 24.51 6.94 12.78
N CYS A 186 23.66 7.46 11.89
CA CYS A 186 23.97 8.63 11.06
C CYS A 186 23.70 9.97 11.76
N GLY A 187 23.33 9.97 13.04
CA GLY A 187 23.15 11.19 13.83
C GLY A 187 21.75 11.80 13.79
N ALA A 188 20.74 11.10 13.26
CA ALA A 188 19.34 11.55 13.32
C ALA A 188 18.81 11.49 14.76
N ALA A 189 18.14 12.56 15.21
CA ALA A 189 17.72 12.66 16.60
C ALA A 189 16.54 11.73 16.93
N ASN A 190 15.51 11.68 16.11
CA ASN A 190 14.26 10.94 16.37
C ASN A 190 13.73 10.26 15.11
N PRO A 191 14.36 9.20 14.60
CA PRO A 191 13.85 8.53 13.41
C PRO A 191 12.55 7.77 13.72
N ASN A 192 11.55 7.94 12.85
CA ASN A 192 10.23 7.33 13.01
C ASN A 192 9.83 6.49 11.78
N SER A 193 10.76 5.68 11.27
CA SER A 193 10.46 4.82 10.14
C SER A 193 9.36 3.82 10.50
N MET A 194 8.39 3.67 9.60
CA MET A 194 7.21 2.81 9.78
C MET A 194 6.36 3.15 11.02
N TYR A 195 6.45 4.40 11.55
CA TYR A 195 5.67 4.87 12.71
C TYR A 195 5.89 4.06 14.01
N TRP A 196 7.16 3.75 14.31
CA TRP A 196 7.52 3.03 15.53
C TRP A 196 7.63 3.92 16.76
N ALA A 197 8.15 5.13 16.61
CA ALA A 197 8.43 6.03 17.71
C ALA A 197 7.23 6.96 18.00
N GLU A 198 6.63 7.51 16.95
CA GLU A 198 5.51 8.43 17.05
C GLU A 198 4.27 7.86 16.37
N PRO A 199 3.08 8.11 16.92
CA PRO A 199 1.84 7.55 16.39
C PRO A 199 1.50 8.15 15.02
N LEU A 200 0.83 7.34 14.21
CA LEU A 200 0.18 7.79 12.99
C LEU A 200 -0.98 8.73 13.38
N ALA A 201 -1.00 9.95 12.86
CA ALA A 201 -2.11 10.90 13.00
C ALA A 201 -2.47 11.30 14.45
N ASP A 202 -1.53 11.71 15.28
CA ASP A 202 -1.75 12.24 16.63
C ASP A 202 -2.72 11.45 17.55
N ILE A 203 -2.92 10.17 17.24
CA ILE A 203 -3.75 9.26 18.04
C ILE A 203 -2.85 8.50 19.00
N PRO A 204 -2.92 8.76 20.32
CA PRO A 204 -2.09 8.09 21.31
C PRO A 204 -2.13 6.56 21.18
N GLY A 205 -0.97 5.91 21.10
CA GLY A 205 -0.86 4.45 20.98
C GLY A 205 -1.13 3.89 19.58
N PHE A 206 -1.41 4.71 18.56
CA PHE A 206 -1.62 4.25 17.20
C PHE A 206 -0.29 4.13 16.42
N ILE A 207 0.63 3.38 17.02
CA ILE A 207 1.95 3.04 16.47
C ILE A 207 1.88 1.76 15.60
N ALA A 208 2.95 1.45 14.87
CA ALA A 208 3.01 0.34 13.93
C ALA A 208 2.45 -1.00 14.44
N PRO A 209 2.77 -1.50 15.64
CA PRO A 209 2.21 -2.75 16.15
C PRO A 209 0.69 -2.71 16.32
N THR A 210 0.15 -1.60 16.84
CA THR A 210 -1.30 -1.43 17.06
C THR A 210 -2.02 -1.35 15.72
N VAL A 211 -1.48 -0.60 14.74
CA VAL A 211 -2.01 -0.51 13.38
C VAL A 211 -2.06 -1.90 12.73
N LEU A 212 -1.00 -2.70 12.87
CA LEU A 212 -0.95 -4.05 12.33
C LEU A 212 -2.05 -4.95 12.94
N VAL A 213 -2.23 -4.91 14.26
CA VAL A 213 -3.27 -5.70 14.95
C VAL A 213 -4.66 -5.28 14.46
N VAL A 214 -4.95 -3.98 14.41
CA VAL A 214 -6.24 -3.46 13.93
C VAL A 214 -6.49 -3.87 12.48
N CYS A 215 -5.49 -3.73 11.59
CA CYS A 215 -5.60 -4.17 10.20
C CYS A 215 -5.86 -5.68 10.10
N CYS A 216 -5.17 -6.51 10.88
CA CYS A 216 -5.39 -7.96 10.89
C CYS A 216 -6.81 -8.32 11.36
N LEU A 217 -7.33 -7.65 12.39
CA LEU A 217 -8.70 -7.87 12.87
C LEU A 217 -9.75 -7.46 11.83
N LEU A 218 -9.57 -6.32 11.18
CA LEU A 218 -10.45 -5.87 10.09
C LEU A 218 -10.44 -6.85 8.92
N VAL A 219 -9.24 -7.25 8.46
CA VAL A 219 -9.09 -8.21 7.36
C VAL A 219 -9.68 -9.58 7.73
N PHE A 220 -9.49 -10.03 8.99
CA PHE A 220 -10.13 -11.24 9.48
C PHE A 220 -11.65 -11.14 9.39
N ALA A 221 -12.26 -10.07 9.90
CA ALA A 221 -13.70 -9.90 9.88
C ALA A 221 -14.25 -9.89 8.43
N ILE A 222 -13.64 -9.08 7.55
CA ILE A 222 -14.06 -8.98 6.14
C ILE A 222 -13.92 -10.32 5.43
N THR A 223 -12.78 -11.01 5.58
CA THR A 223 -12.54 -12.27 4.89
C THR A 223 -13.39 -13.41 5.46
N ALA A 224 -13.67 -13.41 6.76
CA ALA A 224 -14.57 -14.39 7.39
C ALA A 224 -16.00 -14.22 6.88
N ILE A 225 -16.52 -12.99 6.79
CA ILE A 225 -17.83 -12.69 6.21
C ILE A 225 -17.85 -13.14 4.73
N TYR A 226 -16.81 -12.78 3.96
CA TYR A 226 -16.71 -13.17 2.55
C TYR A 226 -16.76 -14.70 2.38
N GLU A 227 -15.98 -15.46 3.19
CA GLU A 227 -15.98 -16.94 3.13
C GLU A 227 -17.35 -17.54 3.49
N GLN A 228 -18.09 -16.93 4.43
CA GLN A 228 -19.43 -17.39 4.76
C GLN A 228 -20.39 -17.26 3.58
N ILE A 229 -20.27 -16.20 2.79
CA ILE A 229 -21.19 -15.86 1.70
C ILE A 229 -20.79 -16.57 0.40
N LYS A 230 -19.51 -16.55 0.05
CA LYS A 230 -19.01 -16.92 -1.30
C LYS A 230 -18.32 -18.28 -1.38
N VAL A 231 -17.95 -18.89 -0.25
CA VAL A 231 -17.16 -20.14 -0.26
C VAL A 231 -18.02 -21.34 0.18
N PRO A 232 -17.97 -22.46 -0.57
CA PRO A 232 -18.69 -23.66 -0.19
C PRO A 232 -18.34 -24.14 1.22
N LYS A 233 -19.32 -24.62 1.99
CA LYS A 233 -19.16 -25.02 3.41
C LYS A 233 -17.94 -25.91 3.65
N GLY A 234 -17.68 -26.88 2.77
CA GLY A 234 -16.56 -27.83 2.92
C GLY A 234 -15.17 -27.20 2.78
N GLU A 235 -15.05 -26.01 2.13
CA GLU A 235 -13.80 -25.32 1.86
C GLU A 235 -13.53 -24.14 2.81
N ARG A 236 -14.44 -23.82 3.72
CA ARG A 236 -14.30 -22.72 4.67
C ARG A 236 -13.20 -23.01 5.69
N TRP A 237 -12.53 -21.95 6.17
CA TRP A 237 -11.36 -22.04 7.04
C TRP A 237 -11.55 -22.94 8.27
N TYR A 238 -12.68 -22.84 8.97
CA TYR A 238 -12.94 -23.63 10.18
C TYR A 238 -13.14 -25.14 9.89
N ASN A 239 -13.64 -25.53 8.71
CA ASN A 239 -13.75 -26.93 8.30
C ASN A 239 -12.41 -27.52 7.84
N LYS A 240 -11.52 -26.69 7.28
CA LYS A 240 -10.15 -27.11 6.98
C LYS A 240 -9.33 -27.39 8.23
N LEU A 241 -9.53 -26.62 9.30
CA LEU A 241 -8.88 -26.88 10.59
C LEU A 241 -9.33 -28.20 11.22
N LYS A 242 -10.64 -28.55 11.10
CA LYS A 242 -11.17 -29.81 11.60
C LYS A 242 -10.65 -31.05 10.86
N ARG A 243 -10.31 -30.92 9.56
CA ARG A 243 -9.80 -32.06 8.76
C ARG A 243 -8.31 -32.36 9.01
N LYS A 244 -7.58 -31.49 9.67
CA LYS A 244 -6.16 -31.68 10.03
C LYS A 244 -5.95 -32.31 11.41
N LYS A 245 -7.04 -32.55 12.16
CA LYS A 245 -7.07 -33.37 13.38
C LYS A 245 -7.56 -34.79 13.04
#